data_dbd8c82ab58c690e60bc5082937012ed
#
_entry.id   dbd8c82ab58c690e60bc5082937012ed
#
_cell.length_a   1.000
_cell.length_b   1.000
_cell.length_c   1.000
_cell.angle_alpha   90.00
_cell.angle_beta   90.00
_cell.angle_gamma   90.00
#
_symmetry.space_group_name_H-M   'P 1'
#
loop_
_entity.id
_entity.type
_entity.pdbx_description
1 polymer ?
#
loop_
_entity_poly.entity_id
_entity_poly.type
_entity_poly.pdbx_seq_one_letter_code
_entity_poly.pdbx_strand_id
1 'polypeptide(L)'
;TALFDAGDLSGLLEIDETFGEEAAECGLRSFWIMAGALEGLPISHELLSYEGPFGVGYAVAAFEVQGSAGDCAVRTAVDRDEDRRGARDAAANDAPVDPYVALARASVEGFVRTGNPIAVPDGLPPELSDKRAGVFVSLHEHGELRGCIGTISPVTGSTAAEIVRNGVAAASEDPRFPPVRPDELDALSYSVDVLFTPMPVESIDQLDPARYGVIVTKGWKRGLLLPNLDGVDSAQQQVDIAKRKAGIDLFDDDVELERFEVVRH
;
A
#
# COMPACT_ATOMS: atom_id res chain seq x y z
N THR A 1 -13.23 21.33 -2.14
CA THR A 1 -14.27 20.98 -3.14
C THR A 1 -14.47 22.08 -4.18
N ALA A 2 -14.56 23.36 -3.79
CA ALA A 2 -14.80 24.45 -4.75
C ALA A 2 -13.78 24.50 -5.91
N LEU A 3 -12.49 24.21 -5.64
CA LEU A 3 -11.45 24.16 -6.67
C LEU A 3 -11.63 22.98 -7.63
N PHE A 4 -12.06 21.82 -7.13
CA PHE A 4 -12.36 20.67 -7.98
C PHE A 4 -13.62 20.90 -8.84
N ASP A 5 -14.64 21.54 -8.27
CA ASP A 5 -15.87 21.89 -8.98
C ASP A 5 -15.62 22.95 -10.06
N ALA A 6 -14.65 23.84 -9.82
CA ALA A 6 -14.23 24.86 -10.79
C ALA A 6 -13.18 24.36 -11.81
N GLY A 7 -12.56 23.19 -11.58
CA GLY A 7 -11.42 22.69 -12.37
C GLY A 7 -10.18 23.60 -12.26
N ASP A 8 -10.05 24.31 -11.14
CA ASP A 8 -8.98 25.28 -10.90
C ASP A 8 -7.70 24.58 -10.41
N LEU A 9 -6.92 24.09 -11.37
CA LEU A 9 -5.64 23.42 -11.09
C LEU A 9 -4.61 24.38 -10.48
N SER A 10 -4.60 25.64 -10.92
CA SER A 10 -3.68 26.65 -10.37
C SER A 10 -4.00 26.94 -8.93
N GLY A 11 -5.28 27.07 -8.60
CA GLY A 11 -5.73 27.23 -7.20
C GLY A 11 -5.40 26.02 -6.32
N LEU A 12 -5.37 24.81 -6.88
CA LEU A 12 -4.91 23.62 -6.14
C LEU A 12 -3.41 23.69 -5.81
N LEU A 13 -2.58 24.21 -6.73
CA LEU A 13 -1.13 24.38 -6.52
C LEU A 13 -0.82 25.50 -5.51
N GLU A 14 -1.70 26.46 -5.34
CA GLU A 14 -1.54 27.58 -4.40
C GLU A 14 -2.01 27.27 -2.98
N ILE A 15 -2.59 26.09 -2.73
CA ILE A 15 -2.97 25.69 -1.36
C ILE A 15 -1.73 25.58 -0.50
N ASP A 16 -1.68 26.33 0.59
CA ASP A 16 -0.60 26.29 1.57
C ASP A 16 -0.64 24.95 2.35
N GLU A 17 0.54 24.39 2.63
CA GLU A 17 0.69 23.15 3.39
C GLU A 17 0.07 23.28 4.79
N THR A 18 0.18 24.46 5.42
CA THR A 18 -0.43 24.78 6.73
C THR A 18 -1.96 24.67 6.68
N PHE A 19 -2.57 25.13 5.59
CA PHE A 19 -4.01 24.99 5.40
C PHE A 19 -4.43 23.52 5.23
N GLY A 20 -3.62 22.72 4.52
CA GLY A 20 -3.83 21.28 4.40
C GLY A 20 -3.76 20.56 5.75
N GLU A 21 -2.78 20.93 6.58
CA GLU A 21 -2.61 20.39 7.94
C GLU A 21 -3.79 20.77 8.86
N GLU A 22 -4.23 22.03 8.86
CA GLU A 22 -5.40 22.49 9.63
C GLU A 22 -6.70 21.78 9.20
N ALA A 23 -6.84 21.50 7.91
CA ALA A 23 -7.96 20.76 7.36
C ALA A 23 -7.88 19.25 7.57
N ALA A 24 -6.77 18.74 8.15
CA ALA A 24 -6.45 17.32 8.26
C ALA A 24 -6.52 16.57 6.89
N GLU A 25 -6.12 17.25 5.82
CA GLU A 25 -6.13 16.76 4.45
C GLU A 25 -4.91 15.84 4.22
N CYS A 26 -5.14 14.59 3.88
CA CYS A 26 -4.05 13.61 3.68
C CYS A 26 -3.64 13.45 2.19
N GLY A 27 -4.38 14.07 1.26
CA GLY A 27 -4.18 13.95 -0.20
C GLY A 27 -3.55 15.17 -0.86
N LEU A 28 -3.21 16.24 -0.13
CA LEU A 28 -2.79 17.52 -0.71
C LEU A 28 -1.59 17.39 -1.67
N ARG A 29 -0.59 16.61 -1.28
CA ARG A 29 0.60 16.37 -2.13
C ARG A 29 0.26 15.64 -3.43
N SER A 30 -0.67 14.68 -3.37
CA SER A 30 -1.18 13.98 -4.55
C SER A 30 -1.95 14.92 -5.46
N PHE A 31 -2.70 15.87 -4.90
CA PHE A 31 -3.39 16.91 -5.67
C PHE A 31 -2.41 17.86 -6.34
N TRP A 32 -1.32 18.25 -5.68
CA TRP A 32 -0.26 19.06 -6.31
C TRP A 32 0.42 18.34 -7.47
N ILE A 33 0.74 17.05 -7.31
CA ILE A 33 1.34 16.25 -8.39
C ILE A 33 0.37 16.17 -9.58
N MET A 34 -0.89 15.86 -9.32
CA MET A 34 -1.93 15.81 -10.36
C MET A 34 -2.10 17.16 -11.05
N ALA A 35 -2.27 18.25 -10.27
CA ALA A 35 -2.46 19.58 -10.80
C ALA A 35 -1.27 20.05 -11.64
N GLY A 36 -0.03 19.80 -11.17
CA GLY A 36 1.19 20.11 -11.93
C GLY A 36 1.34 19.28 -13.20
N ALA A 37 0.93 18.01 -13.18
CA ALA A 37 0.96 17.16 -14.38
C ALA A 37 -0.07 17.58 -15.45
N LEU A 38 -1.18 18.18 -15.03
CA LEU A 38 -2.28 18.62 -15.90
C LEU A 38 -2.18 20.11 -16.28
N GLU A 39 -1.28 20.86 -15.64
CA GLU A 39 -1.13 22.29 -15.88
C GLU A 39 -0.82 22.61 -17.34
N GLY A 40 -1.59 23.54 -17.91
CA GLY A 40 -1.43 23.94 -19.31
C GLY A 40 -1.98 22.96 -20.34
N LEU A 41 -2.54 21.84 -19.93
CA LEU A 41 -3.24 20.92 -20.83
C LEU A 41 -4.73 21.33 -20.97
N PRO A 42 -5.34 21.13 -22.16
CA PRO A 42 -6.76 21.29 -22.33
C PRO A 42 -7.47 20.14 -21.62
N ILE A 43 -8.11 20.42 -20.48
CA ILE A 43 -8.82 19.42 -19.68
C ILE A 43 -10.32 19.70 -19.64
N SER A 44 -11.13 18.66 -19.54
CA SER A 44 -12.45 18.69 -18.97
C SER A 44 -12.42 18.14 -17.54
N HIS A 45 -13.28 18.62 -16.69
CA HIS A 45 -13.35 18.19 -15.30
C HIS A 45 -14.79 17.99 -14.87
N GLU A 46 -15.00 17.08 -13.91
CA GLU A 46 -16.30 16.84 -13.28
C GLU A 46 -16.10 16.41 -11.83
N LEU A 47 -16.79 17.07 -10.90
CA LEU A 47 -16.88 16.59 -9.52
C LEU A 47 -18.00 15.55 -9.43
N LEU A 48 -17.63 14.28 -9.36
CA LEU A 48 -18.55 13.14 -9.40
C LEU A 48 -19.33 12.97 -8.10
N SER A 49 -18.67 13.18 -6.95
CA SER A 49 -19.31 13.13 -5.64
C SER A 49 -18.54 13.93 -4.60
N TYR A 50 -19.26 14.43 -3.62
CA TYR A 50 -18.70 14.94 -2.37
C TYR A 50 -19.62 14.54 -1.22
N GLU A 51 -19.08 13.74 -0.31
CA GLU A 51 -19.79 13.28 0.87
C GLU A 51 -18.97 13.57 2.12
N GLY A 52 -19.60 14.00 3.18
CA GLY A 52 -18.95 14.34 4.45
C GLY A 52 -19.54 13.55 5.63
N PRO A 53 -19.63 12.20 5.58
CA PRO A 53 -20.08 11.42 6.71
C PRO A 53 -19.10 11.59 7.87
N PHE A 54 -19.63 11.82 9.06
CA PHE A 54 -18.83 11.87 10.29
C PHE A 54 -17.79 13.00 10.38
N GLY A 55 -17.95 14.09 9.63
CA GLY A 55 -17.08 15.27 9.70
C GLY A 55 -15.80 15.18 8.87
N VAL A 56 -15.60 14.11 8.10
CA VAL A 56 -14.53 13.98 7.11
C VAL A 56 -15.13 14.06 5.71
N GLY A 57 -14.62 14.97 4.87
CA GLY A 57 -15.07 15.13 3.49
C GLY A 57 -14.34 14.17 2.54
N TYR A 58 -15.11 13.47 1.73
CA TYR A 58 -14.61 12.63 0.64
C TYR A 58 -15.08 13.20 -0.68
N ALA A 59 -14.16 13.51 -1.57
CA ALA A 59 -14.45 13.99 -2.91
C ALA A 59 -13.94 13.00 -3.96
N VAL A 60 -14.72 12.81 -5.01
CA VAL A 60 -14.30 12.10 -6.23
C VAL A 60 -14.48 13.06 -7.39
N ALA A 61 -13.40 13.32 -8.12
CA ALA A 61 -13.40 14.17 -9.30
C ALA A 61 -12.70 13.46 -10.48
N ALA A 62 -13.20 13.69 -11.68
CA ALA A 62 -12.57 13.22 -12.91
C ALA A 62 -11.98 14.41 -13.67
N PHE A 63 -10.79 14.20 -14.23
CA PHE A 63 -10.11 15.14 -15.13
C PHE A 63 -9.72 14.38 -16.40
N GLU A 64 -10.21 14.84 -17.55
CA GLU A 64 -9.91 14.25 -18.85
C GLU A 64 -9.10 15.22 -19.71
N VAL A 65 -7.96 14.76 -20.22
CA VAL A 65 -7.18 15.56 -21.18
C VAL A 65 -7.86 15.51 -22.53
N GLN A 66 -8.23 16.70 -23.05
CA GLN A 66 -8.87 16.87 -24.36
C GLN A 66 -7.78 16.94 -25.43
N GLY A 67 -7.66 15.92 -26.29
CA GLY A 67 -6.73 15.92 -27.42
C GLY A 67 -6.27 14.52 -27.80
N SER A 68 -5.72 14.41 -29.01
CA SER A 68 -5.16 13.15 -29.51
C SER A 68 -3.77 12.95 -28.88
N ALA A 69 -3.44 11.73 -28.51
CA ALA A 69 -2.16 11.31 -27.89
C ALA A 69 -0.88 11.66 -28.67
N GLY A 70 -0.98 12.41 -29.78
CA GLY A 70 0.13 12.78 -30.66
C GLY A 70 0.85 14.08 -30.32
N ASP A 71 0.28 14.95 -29.51
CA ASP A 71 0.83 16.31 -29.25
C ASP A 71 1.40 16.53 -27.85
N CYS A 72 1.33 15.54 -26.97
CA CYS A 72 1.91 15.63 -25.64
C CYS A 72 3.36 15.14 -25.65
N ALA A 73 4.29 16.00 -26.07
CA ALA A 73 5.73 15.76 -25.90
C ALA A 73 6.17 16.05 -24.46
N VAL A 74 5.53 15.45 -23.47
CA VAL A 74 6.11 15.30 -22.14
C VAL A 74 7.09 14.14 -22.23
N ARG A 75 8.35 14.46 -22.54
CA ARG A 75 9.48 13.56 -22.32
C ARG A 75 9.64 13.41 -20.81
N THR A 76 8.87 12.53 -20.23
CA THR A 76 9.02 12.16 -18.84
C THR A 76 10.33 11.40 -18.66
N ALA A 77 10.99 11.65 -17.53
CA ALA A 77 12.15 10.88 -17.06
C ALA A 77 11.84 9.36 -16.88
N VAL A 78 10.62 8.95 -17.15
CA VAL A 78 10.10 7.58 -17.12
C VAL A 78 10.76 6.70 -18.20
N ASP A 79 11.06 7.23 -19.39
CA ASP A 79 11.71 6.46 -20.48
C ASP A 79 13.13 5.95 -20.15
N ARG A 80 13.78 6.50 -19.11
CA ARG A 80 15.10 6.02 -18.66
C ARG A 80 15.03 4.92 -17.62
N ASP A 81 13.89 4.74 -16.98
CA ASP A 81 13.71 3.73 -15.92
C ASP A 81 13.10 2.44 -16.48
N GLU A 82 12.36 2.50 -17.60
CA GLU A 82 11.85 1.31 -18.29
C GLU A 82 12.97 0.45 -18.88
N ASP A 83 14.01 1.07 -19.48
CA ASP A 83 15.20 0.34 -19.94
C ASP A 83 16.00 -0.30 -18.79
N ARG A 84 15.94 0.26 -17.58
CA ARG A 84 16.58 -0.32 -16.41
C ARG A 84 15.71 -1.39 -15.72
N ARG A 85 14.39 -1.31 -15.83
CA ARG A 85 13.46 -2.33 -15.31
C ARG A 85 13.46 -3.55 -16.22
N GLY A 86 13.38 -3.39 -17.51
CA GLY A 86 13.49 -4.50 -18.47
C GLY A 86 14.81 -5.28 -18.39
N ALA A 87 15.91 -4.61 -18.01
CA ALA A 87 17.20 -5.27 -17.77
C ALA A 87 17.26 -6.01 -16.42
N ARG A 88 16.46 -5.60 -15.42
CA ARG A 88 16.35 -6.30 -14.14
C ARG A 88 15.44 -7.52 -14.24
N ASP A 89 14.34 -7.42 -14.97
CA ASP A 89 13.41 -8.53 -15.18
C ASP A 89 14.02 -9.63 -16.08
N ALA A 90 14.89 -9.25 -17.04
CA ALA A 90 15.62 -10.23 -17.86
C ALA A 90 16.77 -10.93 -17.12
N ALA A 91 17.34 -10.32 -16.07
CA ALA A 91 18.38 -10.93 -15.22
C ALA A 91 17.78 -11.81 -14.11
N ALA A 92 16.49 -11.70 -13.82
CA ALA A 92 15.79 -12.48 -12.80
C ALA A 92 15.46 -13.92 -13.22
N ASN A 93 15.68 -14.29 -14.49
CA ASN A 93 15.30 -15.61 -15.01
C ASN A 93 16.25 -16.75 -14.60
N ASP A 94 17.35 -16.48 -13.88
CA ASP A 94 18.29 -17.52 -13.43
C ASP A 94 18.52 -17.51 -11.90
N ALA A 95 17.84 -16.64 -11.15
CA ALA A 95 17.83 -16.68 -9.70
C ALA A 95 16.81 -17.73 -9.20
N PRO A 96 17.11 -18.50 -8.14
CA PRO A 96 16.15 -19.41 -7.56
C PRO A 96 14.90 -18.61 -7.17
N VAL A 97 13.75 -19.05 -7.69
CA VAL A 97 12.45 -18.38 -7.43
C VAL A 97 12.21 -18.38 -5.93
N ASP A 98 12.01 -17.19 -5.36
CA ASP A 98 11.72 -17.05 -3.93
C ASP A 98 10.46 -17.86 -3.56
N PRO A 99 10.53 -18.81 -2.62
CA PRO A 99 9.45 -19.72 -2.31
C PRO A 99 8.23 -19.01 -1.70
N TYR A 100 8.40 -17.86 -1.05
CA TYR A 100 7.30 -17.07 -0.50
C TYR A 100 6.50 -16.43 -1.63
N VAL A 101 7.18 -15.77 -2.56
CA VAL A 101 6.58 -15.13 -3.73
C VAL A 101 5.94 -16.17 -4.65
N ALA A 102 6.61 -17.31 -4.87
CA ALA A 102 6.07 -18.41 -5.68
C ALA A 102 4.76 -18.96 -5.11
N LEU A 103 4.69 -19.11 -3.78
CA LEU A 103 3.48 -19.58 -3.10
C LEU A 103 2.35 -18.56 -3.17
N ALA A 104 2.65 -17.25 -2.98
CA ALA A 104 1.66 -16.19 -3.13
C ALA A 104 1.08 -16.14 -4.55
N ARG A 105 1.95 -16.21 -5.56
CA ARG A 105 1.55 -16.30 -6.98
C ARG A 105 0.64 -17.51 -7.22
N ALA A 106 1.06 -18.69 -6.80
CA ALA A 106 0.29 -19.92 -6.98
C ALA A 106 -1.09 -19.82 -6.30
N SER A 107 -1.17 -19.23 -5.12
CA SER A 107 -2.41 -19.00 -4.39
C SER A 107 -3.37 -18.10 -5.17
N VAL A 108 -2.90 -16.93 -5.59
CA VAL A 108 -3.70 -15.94 -6.32
C VAL A 108 -4.16 -16.51 -7.66
N GLU A 109 -3.22 -17.01 -8.48
CA GLU A 109 -3.53 -17.53 -9.80
C GLU A 109 -4.45 -18.74 -9.75
N GLY A 110 -4.22 -19.65 -8.79
CA GLY A 110 -5.08 -20.81 -8.57
C GLY A 110 -6.51 -20.40 -8.22
N PHE A 111 -6.66 -19.47 -7.29
CA PHE A 111 -7.97 -18.97 -6.88
C PHE A 111 -8.67 -18.21 -8.00
N VAL A 112 -8.01 -17.30 -8.68
CA VAL A 112 -8.62 -16.49 -9.77
C VAL A 112 -9.09 -17.38 -10.92
N ARG A 113 -8.33 -18.46 -11.24
CA ARG A 113 -8.70 -19.39 -12.31
C ARG A 113 -9.80 -20.39 -11.94
N THR A 114 -9.89 -20.79 -10.66
CA THR A 114 -10.77 -21.92 -10.25
C THR A 114 -11.89 -21.51 -9.30
N GLY A 115 -11.81 -20.34 -8.67
CA GLY A 115 -12.71 -19.91 -7.62
C GLY A 115 -12.47 -20.60 -6.26
N ASN A 116 -11.42 -21.44 -6.14
CA ASN A 116 -11.13 -22.18 -4.92
C ASN A 116 -9.68 -21.92 -4.47
N PRO A 117 -9.45 -21.75 -3.14
CA PRO A 117 -8.11 -21.70 -2.59
C PRO A 117 -7.33 -22.98 -2.91
N ILE A 118 -6.03 -22.85 -3.15
CA ILE A 118 -5.16 -24.02 -3.28
C ILE A 118 -4.88 -24.66 -1.92
N ALA A 119 -4.59 -25.95 -1.90
CA ALA A 119 -3.97 -26.58 -0.74
C ALA A 119 -2.53 -26.09 -0.58
N VAL A 120 -2.05 -26.00 0.67
CA VAL A 120 -0.62 -25.73 0.92
C VAL A 120 0.20 -26.87 0.32
N PRO A 121 1.16 -26.60 -0.58
CA PRO A 121 1.98 -27.63 -1.21
C PRO A 121 2.87 -28.36 -0.19
N ASP A 122 3.13 -29.64 -0.44
CA ASP A 122 4.13 -30.40 0.32
C ASP A 122 5.56 -30.00 -0.08
N GLY A 123 6.52 -30.21 0.82
CA GLY A 123 7.94 -30.01 0.54
C GLY A 123 8.43 -28.56 0.54
N LEU A 124 7.65 -27.66 1.11
CA LEU A 124 8.05 -26.27 1.34
C LEU A 124 9.19 -26.20 2.37
N PRO A 125 10.03 -25.14 2.30
CA PRO A 125 11.04 -24.87 3.33
C PRO A 125 10.45 -24.87 4.74
N PRO A 126 11.20 -25.32 5.78
CA PRO A 126 10.72 -25.35 7.17
C PRO A 126 10.27 -23.97 7.69
N GLU A 127 10.83 -22.88 7.16
CA GLU A 127 10.43 -21.51 7.51
C GLU A 127 8.97 -21.21 7.11
N LEU A 128 8.49 -21.85 6.05
CA LEU A 128 7.13 -21.72 5.56
C LEU A 128 6.17 -22.72 6.21
N SER A 129 6.62 -23.98 6.39
CA SER A 129 5.76 -25.07 6.87
C SER A 129 5.65 -25.14 8.39
N ASP A 130 6.74 -24.87 9.12
CA ASP A 130 6.85 -25.16 10.56
C ASP A 130 6.72 -23.91 11.43
N LYS A 131 6.92 -22.71 10.83
CA LYS A 131 6.79 -21.44 11.54
C LYS A 131 5.44 -20.79 11.29
N ARG A 132 5.06 -19.94 12.24
CA ARG A 132 3.88 -19.09 12.15
C ARG A 132 4.29 -17.64 12.23
N ALA A 133 3.85 -16.84 11.27
CA ALA A 133 4.12 -15.40 11.22
C ALA A 133 2.89 -14.66 10.69
N GLY A 134 2.76 -13.39 11.04
CA GLY A 134 1.88 -12.49 10.31
C GLY A 134 2.43 -12.29 8.91
N VAL A 135 1.58 -12.15 7.92
CA VAL A 135 1.97 -12.03 6.52
C VAL A 135 1.11 -11.00 5.82
N PHE A 136 1.71 -10.13 5.01
CA PHE A 136 0.99 -9.35 4.01
C PHE A 136 1.35 -9.87 2.62
N VAL A 137 0.35 -10.01 1.77
CA VAL A 137 0.51 -10.32 0.35
C VAL A 137 0.07 -9.10 -0.44
N SER A 138 0.98 -8.55 -1.24
CA SER A 138 0.72 -7.41 -2.11
C SER A 138 0.80 -7.82 -3.57
N LEU A 139 -0.16 -7.34 -4.33
CA LEU A 139 -0.28 -7.50 -5.78
C LEU A 139 -0.02 -6.13 -6.41
N HIS A 140 0.82 -6.09 -7.42
CA HIS A 140 1.06 -4.87 -8.19
C HIS A 140 0.86 -5.16 -9.68
N GLU A 141 0.26 -4.21 -10.38
CA GLU A 141 0.11 -4.22 -11.83
C GLU A 141 0.82 -3.00 -12.40
N HIS A 142 1.75 -3.20 -13.33
CA HIS A 142 2.58 -2.11 -13.90
C HIS A 142 3.29 -1.23 -12.86
N GLY A 143 3.63 -1.80 -11.70
CA GLY A 143 4.29 -1.12 -10.60
C GLY A 143 3.33 -0.43 -9.61
N GLU A 144 2.05 -0.33 -9.93
CA GLU A 144 1.02 0.24 -9.07
C GLU A 144 0.38 -0.83 -8.18
N LEU A 145 -0.06 -0.44 -6.97
CA LEU A 145 -0.76 -1.36 -6.07
C LEU A 145 -2.08 -1.80 -6.67
N ARG A 146 -2.31 -3.13 -6.76
CA ARG A 146 -3.54 -3.73 -7.28
C ARG A 146 -4.35 -4.48 -6.21
N GLY A 147 -3.74 -4.80 -5.09
CA GLY A 147 -4.37 -5.43 -3.94
C GLY A 147 -3.35 -5.72 -2.84
N CYS A 148 -3.75 -5.59 -1.57
CA CYS A 148 -2.88 -5.90 -0.44
C CYS A 148 -3.73 -6.24 0.78
N ILE A 149 -3.64 -7.48 1.24
CA ILE A 149 -4.26 -7.92 2.48
C ILE A 149 -3.24 -8.69 3.31
N GLY A 150 -3.36 -8.56 4.62
CA GLY A 150 -2.48 -9.27 5.53
C GLY A 150 -3.01 -9.38 6.95
N THR A 151 -2.27 -10.12 7.73
CA THR A 151 -2.51 -10.36 9.16
C THR A 151 -1.27 -9.95 9.95
N ILE A 152 -1.47 -9.21 11.03
CA ILE A 152 -0.39 -8.78 11.92
C ILE A 152 0.12 -9.96 12.75
N SER A 153 -0.81 -10.81 13.19
CA SER A 153 -0.53 -12.03 13.93
C SER A 153 -1.05 -13.23 13.15
N PRO A 154 -0.37 -14.37 13.19
CA PRO A 154 -0.80 -15.53 12.42
C PRO A 154 -2.14 -16.08 12.93
N VAL A 155 -3.08 -16.28 12.02
CA VAL A 155 -4.40 -16.84 12.31
C VAL A 155 -4.52 -18.29 11.80
N THR A 156 -3.52 -18.75 11.04
CA THR A 156 -3.45 -20.11 10.50
C THR A 156 -2.36 -20.96 11.17
N GLY A 157 -2.22 -22.21 10.74
CA GLY A 157 -1.28 -23.18 11.33
C GLY A 157 0.19 -22.98 10.91
N SER A 158 0.46 -22.28 9.79
CA SER A 158 1.81 -22.05 9.27
C SER A 158 1.87 -20.76 8.47
N THR A 159 3.11 -20.25 8.27
CA THR A 159 3.36 -19.09 7.38
C THR A 159 2.88 -19.38 5.96
N ALA A 160 3.05 -20.60 5.45
CA ALA A 160 2.54 -20.99 4.15
C ALA A 160 1.01 -20.90 4.04
N ALA A 161 0.29 -21.37 5.05
CA ALA A 161 -1.16 -21.26 5.09
C ALA A 161 -1.64 -19.81 5.21
N GLU A 162 -0.87 -18.95 5.90
CA GLU A 162 -1.12 -17.52 5.99
C GLU A 162 -0.95 -16.83 4.63
N ILE A 163 0.10 -17.18 3.87
CA ILE A 163 0.33 -16.68 2.51
C ILE A 163 -0.82 -17.09 1.59
N VAL A 164 -1.20 -18.36 1.62
CA VAL A 164 -2.30 -18.86 0.76
C VAL A 164 -3.60 -18.11 1.06
N ARG A 165 -3.96 -17.96 2.33
CA ARG A 165 -5.15 -17.24 2.76
C ARG A 165 -5.12 -15.76 2.35
N ASN A 166 -4.03 -15.07 2.64
CA ASN A 166 -3.91 -13.64 2.40
C ASN A 166 -3.73 -13.32 0.91
N GLY A 167 -3.16 -14.24 0.12
CA GLY A 167 -3.13 -14.14 -1.34
C GLY A 167 -4.52 -14.14 -1.96
N VAL A 168 -5.39 -15.06 -1.53
CA VAL A 168 -6.80 -15.09 -1.94
C VAL A 168 -7.50 -13.79 -1.54
N ALA A 169 -7.33 -13.36 -0.28
CA ALA A 169 -7.96 -12.13 0.23
C ALA A 169 -7.46 -10.87 -0.52
N ALA A 170 -6.17 -10.77 -0.83
CA ALA A 170 -5.62 -9.65 -1.61
C ALA A 170 -6.19 -9.59 -3.03
N ALA A 171 -6.52 -10.75 -3.62
CA ALA A 171 -7.10 -10.82 -4.96
C ALA A 171 -8.61 -10.56 -5.00
N SER A 172 -9.34 -10.73 -3.90
CA SER A 172 -10.81 -10.74 -3.94
C SER A 172 -11.53 -9.98 -2.83
N GLU A 173 -10.84 -9.63 -1.74
CA GLU A 173 -11.47 -9.04 -0.55
C GLU A 173 -10.90 -7.66 -0.18
N ASP A 174 -9.95 -7.11 -0.95
CA ASP A 174 -9.46 -5.75 -0.73
C ASP A 174 -10.52 -4.75 -1.17
N PRO A 175 -11.11 -3.96 -0.24
CA PRO A 175 -12.24 -3.09 -0.56
C PRO A 175 -11.87 -1.91 -1.48
N ARG A 176 -10.57 -1.66 -1.69
CA ARG A 176 -10.07 -0.59 -2.56
C ARG A 176 -10.12 -0.96 -4.04
N PHE A 177 -10.21 -2.25 -4.36
CA PHE A 177 -10.08 -2.77 -5.71
C PHE A 177 -11.18 -3.78 -6.04
N PRO A 178 -11.64 -3.86 -7.29
CA PRO A 178 -12.48 -4.96 -7.71
C PRO A 178 -11.69 -6.29 -7.68
N PRO A 179 -12.36 -7.45 -7.57
CA PRO A 179 -11.67 -8.73 -7.63
C PRO A 179 -10.80 -8.87 -8.89
N VAL A 180 -9.62 -9.48 -8.73
CA VAL A 180 -8.67 -9.72 -9.82
C VAL A 180 -9.31 -10.68 -10.85
N ARG A 181 -9.15 -10.35 -12.13
CA ARG A 181 -9.67 -11.17 -13.24
C ARG A 181 -8.56 -12.01 -13.86
N PRO A 182 -8.93 -13.13 -14.55
CA PRO A 182 -7.95 -14.00 -15.19
C PRO A 182 -7.05 -13.33 -16.25
N ASP A 183 -7.53 -12.28 -16.90
CA ASP A 183 -6.80 -11.52 -17.91
C ASP A 183 -5.74 -10.57 -17.34
N GLU A 184 -5.78 -10.28 -16.04
CA GLU A 184 -4.80 -9.45 -15.33
C GLU A 184 -3.58 -10.26 -14.86
N LEU A 185 -3.67 -11.58 -14.71
CA LEU A 185 -2.69 -12.43 -14.04
C LEU A 185 -1.26 -12.32 -14.60
N ASP A 186 -1.12 -12.19 -15.92
CA ASP A 186 0.18 -12.11 -16.59
C ASP A 186 0.89 -10.76 -16.34
N ALA A 187 0.13 -9.72 -15.97
CA ALA A 187 0.66 -8.39 -15.64
C ALA A 187 0.99 -8.20 -14.15
N LEU A 188 0.57 -9.17 -13.29
CA LEU A 188 0.78 -9.06 -11.86
C LEU A 188 2.20 -9.42 -11.44
N SER A 189 2.75 -8.59 -10.55
CA SER A 189 3.90 -8.90 -9.70
C SER A 189 3.44 -9.05 -8.25
N TYR A 190 4.20 -9.83 -7.49
CA TYR A 190 3.83 -10.25 -6.14
C TYR A 190 4.95 -9.92 -5.16
N SER A 191 4.58 -9.50 -3.96
CA SER A 191 5.50 -9.41 -2.85
C SER A 191 4.85 -9.95 -1.57
N VAL A 192 5.69 -10.46 -0.68
CA VAL A 192 5.27 -11.05 0.60
C VAL A 192 6.08 -10.43 1.72
N ASP A 193 5.40 -9.74 2.62
CA ASP A 193 6.00 -9.21 3.84
C ASP A 193 5.71 -10.17 5.00
N VAL A 194 6.77 -10.75 5.58
CA VAL A 194 6.69 -11.63 6.75
C VAL A 194 7.03 -10.84 8.00
N LEU A 195 6.09 -10.80 8.95
CA LEU A 195 6.21 -10.05 10.19
C LEU A 195 6.74 -10.95 11.31
N PHE A 196 7.85 -10.55 11.91
CA PHE A 196 8.35 -11.21 13.11
C PHE A 196 7.51 -10.85 14.34
N THR A 197 7.63 -11.68 15.38
CA THR A 197 6.91 -11.48 16.64
C THR A 197 7.20 -10.08 17.20
N PRO A 198 6.17 -9.28 17.47
CA PRO A 198 6.35 -7.98 18.08
C PRO A 198 7.03 -8.08 19.46
N MET A 199 7.88 -7.12 19.76
CA MET A 199 8.57 -6.99 21.04
C MET A 199 8.20 -5.64 21.68
N PRO A 200 7.82 -5.62 22.96
CA PRO A 200 7.54 -4.38 23.65
C PRO A 200 8.79 -3.49 23.70
N VAL A 201 8.57 -2.18 23.66
CA VAL A 201 9.60 -1.16 23.83
C VAL A 201 9.18 -0.16 24.91
N GLU A 202 10.15 0.27 25.69
CA GLU A 202 9.90 1.17 26.84
C GLU A 202 9.93 2.65 26.41
N SER A 203 10.53 2.95 25.27
CA SER A 203 10.74 4.31 24.78
C SER A 203 10.73 4.36 23.26
N ILE A 204 10.28 5.47 22.72
CA ILE A 204 10.32 5.79 21.29
C ILE A 204 11.75 5.77 20.72
N ASP A 205 12.76 6.02 21.55
CA ASP A 205 14.19 5.99 21.16
C ASP A 205 14.65 4.58 20.76
N GLN A 206 13.89 3.54 21.10
CA GLN A 206 14.16 2.15 20.70
C GLN A 206 13.56 1.79 19.33
N LEU A 207 12.85 2.75 18.70
CA LEU A 207 12.29 2.60 17.37
C LEU A 207 13.26 3.15 16.32
N ASP A 208 13.28 2.50 15.19
CA ASP A 208 13.96 2.94 13.96
C ASP A 208 12.97 2.72 12.81
N PRO A 209 12.37 3.78 12.24
CA PRO A 209 11.33 3.65 11.22
C PRO A 209 11.83 3.02 9.93
N ALA A 210 13.13 3.05 9.65
CA ALA A 210 13.69 2.37 8.50
C ALA A 210 13.79 0.85 8.70
N ARG A 211 13.92 0.40 9.95
CA ARG A 211 14.13 -1.01 10.30
C ARG A 211 12.91 -1.68 10.91
N TYR A 212 12.24 -0.98 11.82
CA TYR A 212 11.15 -1.55 12.62
C TYR A 212 9.80 -0.97 12.23
N GLY A 213 8.80 -1.82 12.08
CA GLY A 213 7.42 -1.42 12.19
C GLY A 213 7.06 -1.15 13.65
N VAL A 214 6.03 -0.35 13.88
CA VAL A 214 5.51 -0.03 15.20
C VAL A 214 4.06 -0.49 15.35
N ILE A 215 3.73 -0.98 16.54
CA ILE A 215 2.37 -1.17 16.99
C ILE A 215 2.14 -0.25 18.18
N VAL A 216 1.04 0.49 18.14
CA VAL A 216 0.59 1.35 19.24
C VAL A 216 -0.72 0.80 19.75
N THR A 217 -0.78 0.52 21.04
CA THR A 217 -1.97 -0.04 21.69
C THR A 217 -2.41 0.86 22.85
N LYS A 218 -3.72 1.11 22.94
CA LYS A 218 -4.37 1.73 24.11
C LYS A 218 -5.73 1.06 24.36
N GLY A 219 -5.81 0.27 25.42
CA GLY A 219 -6.99 -0.51 25.72
C GLY A 219 -7.33 -1.47 24.57
N TRP A 220 -8.47 -1.27 23.92
CA TRP A 220 -8.89 -2.09 22.78
C TRP A 220 -8.46 -1.51 21.41
N LYS A 221 -7.94 -0.29 21.39
CA LYS A 221 -7.47 0.37 20.16
C LYS A 221 -6.06 -0.08 19.84
N ARG A 222 -5.81 -0.49 18.60
CA ARG A 222 -4.51 -0.96 18.16
C ARG A 222 -4.25 -0.48 16.74
N GLY A 223 -3.15 0.22 16.52
CA GLY A 223 -2.69 0.69 15.22
C GLY A 223 -1.31 0.18 14.89
N LEU A 224 -1.06 -0.09 13.62
CA LEU A 224 0.21 -0.60 13.12
C LEU A 224 0.68 0.23 11.93
N LEU A 225 1.99 0.47 11.89
CA LEU A 225 2.67 0.99 10.72
C LEU A 225 3.89 0.12 10.38
N LEU A 226 4.03 -0.22 9.11
CA LEU A 226 5.18 -0.98 8.59
C LEU A 226 6.45 -0.14 8.61
N PRO A 227 7.65 -0.75 8.58
CA PRO A 227 8.91 -0.02 8.44
C PRO A 227 9.12 0.46 7.01
N ASN A 228 10.11 1.35 6.86
CA ASN A 228 10.66 1.80 5.58
C ASN A 228 9.60 2.33 4.60
N LEU A 229 8.71 3.18 5.10
CA LEU A 229 7.70 3.85 4.29
C LEU A 229 8.20 5.24 3.87
N ASP A 230 7.94 5.60 2.60
CA ASP A 230 8.27 6.92 2.06
C ASP A 230 7.54 8.01 2.85
N GLY A 231 8.29 9.06 3.21
CA GLY A 231 7.77 10.19 3.99
C GLY A 231 7.62 9.93 5.50
N VAL A 232 8.14 8.80 6.01
CA VAL A 232 8.18 8.48 7.44
C VAL A 232 9.65 8.45 7.89
N ASP A 233 10.18 9.62 8.26
CA ASP A 233 11.61 9.82 8.52
C ASP A 233 11.96 9.76 10.02
N SER A 234 10.97 9.73 10.90
CA SER A 234 11.20 9.69 12.35
C SER A 234 10.28 8.71 13.08
N ALA A 235 10.77 8.19 14.20
CA ALA A 235 10.01 7.32 15.09
C ALA A 235 8.73 8.01 15.61
N GLN A 236 8.79 9.32 15.86
CA GLN A 236 7.61 10.10 16.28
C GLN A 236 6.53 10.12 15.22
N GLN A 237 6.89 10.41 13.96
CA GLN A 237 5.94 10.38 12.83
C GLN A 237 5.31 8.98 12.68
N GLN A 238 6.14 7.92 12.81
CA GLN A 238 5.67 6.54 12.71
C GLN A 238 4.62 6.22 13.79
N VAL A 239 4.89 6.61 15.04
CA VAL A 239 3.96 6.43 16.17
C VAL A 239 2.69 7.25 15.97
N ASP A 240 2.81 8.51 15.54
CA ASP A 240 1.66 9.39 15.31
C ASP A 240 0.72 8.85 14.22
N ILE A 241 1.28 8.34 13.13
CA ILE A 241 0.49 7.70 12.07
C ILE A 241 -0.20 6.43 12.61
N ALA A 242 0.50 5.61 13.39
CA ALA A 242 -0.09 4.42 13.98
C ALA A 242 -1.21 4.77 14.99
N LYS A 243 -1.04 5.84 15.80
CA LYS A 243 -2.10 6.37 16.67
C LYS A 243 -3.32 6.80 15.86
N ARG A 244 -3.14 7.60 14.79
CA ARG A 244 -4.25 8.04 13.91
C ARG A 244 -5.02 6.85 13.34
N LYS A 245 -4.31 5.84 12.82
CA LYS A 245 -4.92 4.61 12.29
C LYS A 245 -5.78 3.87 13.32
N ALA A 246 -5.38 3.92 14.59
CA ALA A 246 -6.11 3.30 15.68
C ALA A 246 -7.23 4.19 16.26
N GLY A 247 -7.33 5.46 15.84
CA GLY A 247 -8.20 6.44 16.49
C GLY A 247 -7.78 6.74 17.93
N ILE A 248 -6.47 6.74 18.21
CA ILE A 248 -5.87 7.16 19.48
C ILE A 248 -5.45 8.63 19.33
N ASP A 249 -5.70 9.42 20.37
CA ASP A 249 -5.30 10.83 20.39
C ASP A 249 -3.78 10.97 20.30
N LEU A 250 -3.28 11.91 19.50
CA LEU A 250 -1.84 12.12 19.30
C LEU A 250 -1.13 12.54 20.60
N PHE A 251 -1.80 13.32 21.47
CA PHE A 251 -1.30 13.80 22.74
C PHE A 251 -1.43 12.79 23.88
N ASP A 252 -1.91 11.59 23.57
CA ASP A 252 -2.08 10.54 24.54
C ASP A 252 -0.77 9.77 24.75
N ASP A 253 -0.06 10.07 25.84
CA ASP A 253 1.23 9.46 26.16
C ASP A 253 1.10 8.10 26.88
N ASP A 254 -0.10 7.75 27.33
CA ASP A 254 -0.38 6.47 27.99
C ASP A 254 -0.73 5.38 26.94
N VAL A 255 0.27 5.00 26.17
CA VAL A 255 0.18 3.97 25.13
C VAL A 255 1.26 2.90 25.30
N GLU A 256 0.92 1.67 24.99
CA GLU A 256 1.89 0.59 24.87
C GLU A 256 2.48 0.59 23.46
N LEU A 257 3.81 0.49 23.38
CA LEU A 257 4.53 0.43 22.12
C LEU A 257 5.18 -0.94 21.96
N GLU A 258 5.04 -1.52 20.77
CA GLU A 258 5.76 -2.71 20.35
C GLU A 258 6.44 -2.42 19.01
N ARG A 259 7.62 -2.98 18.80
CA ARG A 259 8.31 -2.96 17.49
C ARG A 259 8.37 -4.36 16.90
N PHE A 260 8.40 -4.46 15.59
CA PHE A 260 8.55 -5.72 14.87
C PHE A 260 9.41 -5.54 13.62
N GLU A 261 10.13 -6.59 13.25
CA GLU A 261 10.86 -6.62 11.98
C GLU A 261 9.97 -7.21 10.88
N VAL A 262 10.23 -6.77 9.65
CA VAL A 262 9.58 -7.27 8.45
C VAL A 262 10.67 -7.73 7.48
N VAL A 263 10.51 -8.93 6.92
CA VAL A 263 11.30 -9.37 5.78
C VAL A 263 10.40 -9.36 4.57
N ARG A 264 10.82 -8.60 3.57
CA ARG A 264 10.16 -8.54 2.27
C ARG A 264 10.80 -9.54 1.31
N HIS A 265 9.98 -10.32 0.71
CA HIS A 265 10.24 -11.26 -0.35
C HIS A 265 9.64 -10.78 -1.66
#